data_56208749d52bd6bc8f95186dc28eb5bc
#
_entry.id   56208749d52bd6bc8f95186dc28eb5bc
#
_cell.length_a   1.000
_cell.length_b   1.000
_cell.length_c   1.000
_cell.angle_alpha   90.00
_cell.angle_beta   90.00
_cell.angle_gamma   90.00
#
_symmetry.space_group_name_H-M   'P 1'
#
loop_
_entity.id
_entity.type
_entity.pdbx_description
1 polymer ?
#
loop_
_entity_poly.entity_id
_entity_poly.type
_entity_poly.pdbx_seq_one_letter_code
_entity_poly.pdbx_strand_id
1 'polypeptide(L)'
;MSNLKEILKNKKICKSISFMRQAGRYLPEFRKIRSQNQNFINLCLNSELSSEITLQPIKRFNLDAAIIFSDILILPYGLNQKVEFKKNFGPILGPIDIDKMCKMDETNFVKKINPVYRSIKKVSSHNLTRNKNTIGFVGAPWTLLVYMINQQSPKRKLKLNFYKDNLLINKILLTLEKFLKIHIKNQIHNGANIIQIFDSWAGLLDEKDLPNYVYLPTLNLVNYVKSLKIPVICFPREIKNYKNFCEFVKPDAVSIDYNIDAKLIVKE
;
A
#
# COMPACT_ATOMS: atom_id res chain seq x y z
N MET A 1 -5.91 -19.85 18.32
CA MET A 1 -4.80 -19.13 17.64
C MET A 1 -5.08 -17.64 17.74
N SER A 2 -4.13 -16.84 18.19
CA SER A 2 -4.32 -15.38 18.26
C SER A 2 -4.33 -14.81 16.84
N ASN A 3 -5.39 -14.10 16.52
CA ASN A 3 -5.55 -13.42 15.24
C ASN A 3 -4.57 -12.24 15.17
N LEU A 4 -3.87 -12.02 14.05
CA LEU A 4 -2.90 -10.92 13.86
C LEU A 4 -3.49 -9.56 14.27
N LYS A 5 -4.76 -9.31 13.96
CA LYS A 5 -5.46 -8.09 14.37
C LYS A 5 -5.50 -7.93 15.91
N GLU A 6 -5.72 -9.01 16.64
CA GLU A 6 -5.74 -8.98 18.10
C GLU A 6 -4.33 -8.77 18.69
N ILE A 7 -3.30 -9.32 18.04
CA ILE A 7 -1.90 -9.07 18.41
C ILE A 7 -1.58 -7.58 18.29
N LEU A 8 -1.92 -6.98 17.15
CA LEU A 8 -1.67 -5.57 16.87
C LEU A 8 -2.43 -4.64 17.83
N LYS A 9 -3.68 -4.95 18.15
CA LYS A 9 -4.50 -4.14 19.07
C LYS A 9 -4.06 -4.25 20.52
N ASN A 10 -3.76 -5.46 20.97
CA ASN A 10 -3.56 -5.77 22.38
C ASN A 10 -2.08 -5.85 22.75
N LYS A 11 -1.16 -5.57 21.82
CA LYS A 11 0.31 -5.68 22.00
C LYS A 11 0.73 -7.01 22.64
N LYS A 12 0.01 -8.10 22.32
CA LYS A 12 0.32 -9.43 22.85
C LYS A 12 1.56 -9.97 22.16
N ILE A 13 2.49 -10.49 22.96
CA ILE A 13 3.65 -11.23 22.45
C ILE A 13 3.15 -12.60 21.97
N CYS A 14 3.03 -12.74 20.66
CA CYS A 14 2.55 -13.97 20.05
C CYS A 14 3.16 -14.10 18.65
N LYS A 15 3.40 -15.33 18.22
CA LYS A 15 3.94 -15.60 16.89
C LYS A 15 2.81 -15.61 15.87
N SER A 16 2.90 -14.73 14.86
CA SER A 16 2.05 -14.74 13.69
C SER A 16 2.94 -14.75 12.44
N ILE A 17 2.56 -15.51 11.43
CA ILE A 17 3.32 -15.65 10.19
C ILE A 17 2.51 -15.04 9.05
N SER A 18 3.03 -13.94 8.52
CA SER A 18 2.51 -13.32 7.31
C SER A 18 3.66 -12.71 6.53
N PHE A 19 3.66 -12.87 5.22
CA PHE A 19 4.66 -12.26 4.35
C PHE A 19 4.08 -11.00 3.69
N MET A 20 4.88 -9.96 3.59
CA MET A 20 4.51 -8.72 2.90
C MET A 20 4.22 -8.96 1.40
N ARG A 21 4.95 -9.90 0.77
CA ARG A 21 4.71 -10.36 -0.60
C ARG A 21 4.34 -11.83 -0.58
N GLN A 22 3.05 -12.12 -0.71
CA GLN A 22 2.53 -13.49 -0.66
C GLN A 22 2.36 -14.09 -2.05
N ALA A 23 1.59 -13.45 -2.93
CA ALA A 23 1.43 -13.90 -4.31
C ALA A 23 2.60 -13.44 -5.19
N GLY A 24 3.06 -14.30 -6.08
CA GLY A 24 4.17 -13.93 -6.95
C GLY A 24 4.64 -15.02 -7.89
N ARG A 25 5.69 -14.71 -8.68
CA ARG A 25 6.22 -15.57 -9.74
C ARG A 25 6.81 -16.89 -9.25
N TYR A 26 7.04 -17.06 -7.97
CA TYR A 26 7.47 -18.34 -7.39
C TYR A 26 6.35 -19.39 -7.40
N LEU A 27 5.08 -18.96 -7.44
CA LEU A 27 3.92 -19.84 -7.55
C LEU A 27 3.65 -20.22 -9.02
N PRO A 28 3.61 -21.52 -9.38
CA PRO A 28 3.29 -21.95 -10.73
C PRO A 28 1.88 -21.53 -11.17
N GLU A 29 0.90 -21.59 -10.27
CA GLU A 29 -0.48 -21.15 -10.51
C GLU A 29 -0.55 -19.65 -10.81
N PHE A 30 0.23 -18.81 -10.13
CA PHE A 30 0.35 -17.39 -10.46
C PHE A 30 0.93 -17.20 -11.86
N ARG A 31 2.02 -17.92 -12.19
CA ARG A 31 2.64 -17.84 -13.52
C ARG A 31 1.65 -18.20 -14.64
N LYS A 32 0.81 -19.23 -14.43
CA LYS A 32 -0.24 -19.63 -15.39
C LYS A 32 -1.23 -18.50 -15.64
N ILE A 33 -1.79 -17.89 -14.58
CA ILE A 33 -2.70 -16.75 -14.72
C ILE A 33 -1.99 -15.57 -15.40
N ARG A 34 -0.76 -15.28 -14.98
CA ARG A 34 0.00 -14.12 -15.48
C ARG A 34 0.39 -14.24 -16.95
N SER A 35 0.63 -15.43 -17.46
CA SER A 35 0.94 -15.67 -18.88
C SER A 35 -0.26 -15.39 -19.80
N GLN A 36 -1.47 -15.62 -19.31
CA GLN A 36 -2.71 -15.38 -20.04
C GLN A 36 -3.21 -13.91 -19.89
N ASN A 37 -2.70 -13.17 -18.88
CA ASN A 37 -3.15 -11.81 -18.54
C ASN A 37 -1.94 -10.86 -18.50
N GLN A 38 -1.51 -10.40 -19.68
CA GLN A 38 -0.29 -9.59 -19.79
C GLN A 38 -0.43 -8.17 -19.23
N ASN A 39 -1.63 -7.57 -19.27
CA ASN A 39 -1.87 -6.25 -18.66
C ASN A 39 -2.04 -6.39 -17.14
N PHE A 40 -1.06 -5.85 -16.40
CA PHE A 40 -1.02 -6.01 -14.94
C PHE A 40 -2.11 -5.19 -14.23
N ILE A 41 -2.42 -3.99 -14.71
CA ILE A 41 -3.50 -3.17 -14.15
C ILE A 41 -4.85 -3.87 -14.35
N ASN A 42 -5.11 -4.39 -15.55
CA ASN A 42 -6.34 -5.14 -15.82
C ASN A 42 -6.44 -6.39 -14.95
N LEU A 43 -5.32 -7.06 -14.66
CA LEU A 43 -5.30 -8.20 -13.74
C LEU A 43 -5.67 -7.78 -12.31
N CYS A 44 -5.13 -6.67 -11.81
CA CYS A 44 -5.50 -6.11 -10.51
C CYS A 44 -6.98 -5.66 -10.46
N LEU A 45 -7.52 -5.22 -11.59
CA LEU A 45 -8.92 -4.80 -11.74
C LEU A 45 -9.88 -5.93 -12.12
N ASN A 46 -9.40 -7.16 -12.22
CA ASN A 46 -10.26 -8.34 -12.36
C ASN A 46 -10.51 -8.97 -10.99
N SER A 47 -11.70 -8.76 -10.44
CA SER A 47 -12.00 -9.20 -9.06
C SER A 47 -11.94 -10.72 -8.87
N GLU A 48 -12.21 -11.53 -9.90
CA GLU A 48 -12.10 -12.99 -9.85
C GLU A 48 -10.64 -13.42 -9.77
N LEU A 49 -9.84 -12.98 -10.75
CA LEU A 49 -8.43 -13.36 -10.84
C LEU A 49 -7.62 -12.79 -9.67
N SER A 50 -7.88 -11.54 -9.26
CA SER A 50 -7.19 -10.93 -8.12
C SER A 50 -7.49 -11.67 -6.81
N SER A 51 -8.76 -12.07 -6.57
CA SER A 51 -9.12 -12.86 -5.40
C SER A 51 -8.50 -14.28 -5.45
N GLU A 52 -8.54 -14.94 -6.61
CA GLU A 52 -7.90 -16.24 -6.81
C GLU A 52 -6.41 -16.18 -6.49
N ILE A 53 -5.70 -15.20 -7.07
CA ILE A 53 -4.26 -14.99 -6.83
C ILE A 53 -3.98 -14.74 -5.34
N THR A 54 -4.81 -13.95 -4.68
CA THR A 54 -4.69 -13.70 -3.23
C THR A 54 -4.79 -14.98 -2.41
N LEU A 55 -5.67 -15.90 -2.81
CA LEU A 55 -5.90 -17.15 -2.10
C LEU A 55 -4.84 -18.24 -2.38
N GLN A 56 -4.07 -18.14 -3.46
CA GLN A 56 -3.04 -19.13 -3.81
C GLN A 56 -2.03 -19.38 -2.68
N PRO A 57 -1.37 -18.35 -2.11
CA PRO A 57 -0.45 -18.56 -0.98
C PRO A 57 -1.15 -19.05 0.29
N ILE A 58 -2.42 -18.66 0.51
CA ILE A 58 -3.20 -19.11 1.67
C ILE A 58 -3.53 -20.60 1.57
N LYS A 59 -3.81 -21.11 0.36
CA LYS A 59 -4.00 -22.54 0.11
C LYS A 59 -2.74 -23.35 0.31
N ARG A 60 -1.58 -22.77 0.00
CA ARG A 60 -0.30 -23.48 -0.02
C ARG A 60 0.45 -23.40 1.31
N PHE A 61 0.28 -22.30 2.04
CA PHE A 61 1.00 -22.05 3.28
C PHE A 61 0.01 -21.68 4.39
N ASN A 62 0.32 -22.08 5.60
CA ASN A 62 -0.53 -21.75 6.76
C ASN A 62 -0.22 -20.34 7.27
N LEU A 63 -0.53 -19.32 6.47
CA LEU A 63 -0.36 -17.92 6.83
C LEU A 63 -1.54 -17.43 7.66
N ASP A 64 -1.27 -16.51 8.59
CA ASP A 64 -2.28 -15.93 9.49
C ASP A 64 -3.07 -14.77 8.86
N ALA A 65 -2.57 -14.22 7.77
CA ALA A 65 -3.23 -13.14 7.05
C ALA A 65 -3.05 -13.27 5.53
N ALA A 66 -4.07 -12.84 4.79
CA ALA A 66 -4.06 -12.70 3.34
C ALA A 66 -3.89 -11.22 2.97
N ILE A 67 -2.80 -10.86 2.30
CA ILE A 67 -2.67 -9.53 1.71
C ILE A 67 -3.27 -9.54 0.30
N ILE A 68 -4.16 -8.58 0.04
CA ILE A 68 -4.87 -8.53 -1.24
C ILE A 68 -3.88 -8.37 -2.42
N PHE A 69 -4.10 -9.11 -3.51
CA PHE A 69 -3.35 -8.91 -4.74
C PHE A 69 -3.86 -7.66 -5.46
N SER A 70 -3.05 -6.62 -5.45
CA SER A 70 -3.29 -5.34 -6.09
C SER A 70 -1.97 -4.62 -6.31
N ASP A 71 -2.00 -3.32 -6.61
CA ASP A 71 -0.83 -2.45 -6.70
C ASP A 71 -1.12 -1.08 -6.09
N ILE A 72 -0.10 -0.44 -5.52
CA ILE A 72 -0.21 0.92 -4.97
C ILE A 72 -0.57 1.95 -6.03
N LEU A 73 -0.20 1.69 -7.30
CA LEU A 73 -0.46 2.57 -8.44
C LEU A 73 -1.90 2.48 -8.97
N ILE A 74 -2.74 1.64 -8.36
CA ILE A 74 -4.20 1.68 -8.60
C ILE A 74 -4.78 3.04 -8.21
N LEU A 75 -4.20 3.73 -7.23
CA LEU A 75 -4.66 5.07 -6.85
C LEU A 75 -4.38 6.12 -7.95
N PRO A 76 -3.15 6.30 -8.46
CA PRO A 76 -2.92 7.16 -9.63
C PRO A 76 -3.78 6.78 -10.85
N TYR A 77 -3.95 5.48 -11.11
CA TYR A 77 -4.84 5.01 -12.16
C TYR A 77 -6.29 5.47 -11.91
N GLY A 78 -6.78 5.35 -10.68
CA GLY A 78 -8.10 5.86 -10.28
C GLY A 78 -8.23 7.37 -10.52
N LEU A 79 -7.17 8.11 -10.31
CA LEU A 79 -7.07 9.56 -10.55
C LEU A 79 -6.83 9.94 -12.03
N ASN A 80 -7.05 9.02 -12.95
CA ASN A 80 -6.90 9.19 -14.41
C ASN A 80 -5.47 9.37 -14.93
N GLN A 81 -4.45 9.15 -14.11
CA GLN A 81 -3.11 9.03 -14.65
C GLN A 81 -2.95 7.68 -15.36
N LYS A 82 -2.36 7.69 -16.55
CA LYS A 82 -2.06 6.45 -17.28
C LYS A 82 -1.01 5.65 -16.49
N VAL A 83 -1.26 4.36 -16.28
CA VAL A 83 -0.34 3.44 -15.60
C VAL A 83 -0.19 2.18 -16.42
N GLU A 84 1.03 1.84 -16.78
CA GLU A 84 1.38 0.64 -17.52
C GLU A 84 2.56 -0.08 -16.85
N PHE A 85 2.61 -1.40 -17.00
CA PHE A 85 3.75 -2.21 -16.53
C PHE A 85 4.47 -2.84 -17.71
N LYS A 86 5.69 -2.40 -17.97
CA LYS A 86 6.53 -2.96 -19.04
C LYS A 86 7.45 -4.05 -18.51
N LYS A 87 7.58 -5.14 -19.27
CA LYS A 87 8.50 -6.24 -18.96
C LYS A 87 9.92 -5.66 -18.80
N ASN A 88 10.60 -6.05 -17.72
CA ASN A 88 11.96 -5.61 -17.36
C ASN A 88 12.14 -4.14 -16.96
N PHE A 89 11.13 -3.28 -17.11
CA PHE A 89 11.22 -1.86 -16.74
C PHE A 89 10.40 -1.51 -15.49
N GLY A 90 9.37 -2.32 -15.19
CA GLY A 90 8.45 -2.02 -14.09
C GLY A 90 7.34 -1.04 -14.50
N PRO A 91 6.79 -0.26 -13.54
CA PRO A 91 5.72 0.67 -13.81
C PRO A 91 6.21 1.89 -14.61
N ILE A 92 5.38 2.31 -15.56
CA ILE A 92 5.53 3.54 -16.33
C ILE A 92 4.21 4.30 -16.24
N LEU A 93 4.27 5.56 -15.85
CA LEU A 93 3.11 6.43 -15.73
C LEU A 93 3.16 7.49 -16.83
N GLY A 94 1.98 7.89 -17.31
CA GLY A 94 1.86 9.04 -18.18
C GLY A 94 2.08 10.37 -17.42
N PRO A 95 2.09 11.50 -18.13
CA PRO A 95 2.16 12.81 -17.48
C PRO A 95 0.96 13.00 -16.55
N ILE A 96 1.20 13.70 -15.44
CA ILE A 96 0.17 14.08 -14.50
C ILE A 96 -0.54 15.35 -14.97
N ASP A 97 -1.88 15.30 -15.01
CA ASP A 97 -2.73 16.48 -15.17
C ASP A 97 -3.29 16.85 -13.79
N ILE A 98 -2.62 17.79 -13.14
CA ILE A 98 -2.89 18.15 -11.74
C ILE A 98 -4.29 18.76 -11.60
N ASP A 99 -4.73 19.57 -12.56
CA ASP A 99 -6.05 20.20 -12.48
C ASP A 99 -7.18 19.19 -12.63
N LYS A 100 -7.06 18.24 -13.54
CA LYS A 100 -8.01 17.13 -13.65
C LYS A 100 -7.97 16.22 -12.43
N MET A 101 -6.78 15.95 -11.87
CA MET A 101 -6.63 15.16 -10.66
C MET A 101 -7.34 15.83 -9.46
N CYS A 102 -7.13 17.14 -9.27
CA CYS A 102 -7.75 17.88 -8.17
C CYS A 102 -9.28 18.01 -8.30
N LYS A 103 -9.79 18.00 -9.54
CA LYS A 103 -11.23 18.05 -9.85
C LYS A 103 -11.89 16.67 -9.92
N MET A 104 -11.14 15.59 -9.62
CA MET A 104 -11.68 14.23 -9.65
C MET A 104 -12.88 14.10 -8.70
N ASP A 105 -13.97 13.59 -9.23
CA ASP A 105 -15.15 13.23 -8.46
C ASP A 105 -14.94 11.90 -7.70
N GLU A 106 -15.38 11.85 -6.46
CA GLU A 106 -15.23 10.70 -5.59
C GLU A 106 -15.96 9.47 -6.14
N THR A 107 -17.17 9.64 -6.66
CA THR A 107 -17.99 8.55 -7.21
C THR A 107 -17.30 7.92 -8.42
N ASN A 108 -16.78 8.75 -9.32
CA ASN A 108 -16.07 8.30 -10.51
C ASN A 108 -14.76 7.58 -10.14
N PHE A 109 -14.01 8.11 -9.16
CA PHE A 109 -12.82 7.44 -8.64
C PHE A 109 -13.15 6.05 -8.09
N VAL A 110 -14.13 5.98 -7.17
CA VAL A 110 -14.55 4.71 -6.55
C VAL A 110 -15.04 3.71 -7.60
N LYS A 111 -15.89 4.16 -8.55
CA LYS A 111 -16.39 3.31 -9.65
C LYS A 111 -15.24 2.71 -10.46
N LYS A 112 -14.22 3.50 -10.78
CA LYS A 112 -13.10 3.08 -11.62
C LYS A 112 -12.25 1.98 -10.99
N ILE A 113 -12.05 2.00 -9.67
CA ILE A 113 -11.24 1.00 -8.94
C ILE A 113 -12.07 0.03 -8.10
N ASN A 114 -13.41 0.05 -8.25
CA ASN A 114 -14.32 -0.85 -7.55
C ASN A 114 -13.99 -2.35 -7.66
N PRO A 115 -13.42 -2.86 -8.77
CA PRO A 115 -13.02 -4.27 -8.82
C PRO A 115 -12.03 -4.69 -7.71
N VAL A 116 -11.16 -3.79 -7.23
CA VAL A 116 -10.29 -4.05 -6.09
C VAL A 116 -11.11 -4.29 -4.83
N TYR A 117 -12.14 -3.48 -4.59
CA TYR A 117 -13.02 -3.65 -3.43
C TYR A 117 -13.81 -4.95 -3.48
N ARG A 118 -14.31 -5.31 -4.67
CA ARG A 118 -14.97 -6.62 -4.89
C ARG A 118 -14.03 -7.79 -4.62
N SER A 119 -12.76 -7.67 -5.01
CA SER A 119 -11.74 -8.68 -4.73
C SER A 119 -11.54 -8.86 -3.22
N ILE A 120 -11.43 -7.75 -2.46
CA ILE A 120 -11.33 -7.80 -0.99
C ILE A 120 -12.56 -8.48 -0.40
N LYS A 121 -13.77 -8.14 -0.85
CA LYS A 121 -15.01 -8.75 -0.38
C LYS A 121 -15.00 -10.27 -0.60
N LYS A 122 -14.59 -10.73 -1.78
CA LYS A 122 -14.49 -12.16 -2.11
C LYS A 122 -13.48 -12.88 -1.22
N VAL A 123 -12.31 -12.29 -1.01
CA VAL A 123 -11.27 -12.86 -0.15
C VAL A 123 -11.73 -12.91 1.31
N SER A 124 -12.26 -11.81 1.84
CA SER A 124 -12.68 -11.74 3.26
C SER A 124 -13.84 -12.66 3.62
N SER A 125 -14.71 -12.98 2.65
CA SER A 125 -15.82 -13.91 2.85
C SER A 125 -15.51 -15.37 2.48
N HIS A 126 -14.29 -15.65 2.01
CA HIS A 126 -13.91 -17.00 1.58
C HIS A 126 -13.61 -17.92 2.77
N ASN A 127 -13.98 -19.20 2.68
CA ASN A 127 -13.80 -20.18 3.76
C ASN A 127 -12.35 -20.32 4.23
N LEU A 128 -11.37 -20.22 3.32
CA LEU A 128 -9.93 -20.29 3.65
C LEU A 128 -9.43 -19.12 4.51
N THR A 129 -10.16 -18.01 4.53
CA THR A 129 -9.80 -16.80 5.28
C THR A 129 -10.71 -16.51 6.46
N ARG A 130 -11.68 -17.39 6.74
CA ARG A 130 -12.68 -17.21 7.80
C ARG A 130 -12.07 -16.87 9.17
N ASN A 131 -10.91 -17.48 9.50
CA ASN A 131 -10.19 -17.27 10.76
C ASN A 131 -8.86 -16.54 10.55
N LYS A 132 -8.69 -15.85 9.43
CA LYS A 132 -7.48 -15.14 9.06
C LYS A 132 -7.78 -13.66 8.84
N ASN A 133 -6.75 -12.84 8.91
CA ASN A 133 -6.93 -11.43 8.58
C ASN A 133 -6.85 -11.18 7.07
N THR A 134 -7.58 -10.19 6.61
CA THR A 134 -7.45 -9.65 5.25
C THR A 134 -6.77 -8.28 5.35
N ILE A 135 -5.57 -8.19 4.79
CA ILE A 135 -4.78 -6.97 4.77
C ILE A 135 -5.07 -6.23 3.47
N GLY A 136 -5.70 -5.06 3.60
CA GLY A 136 -5.72 -4.07 2.55
C GLY A 136 -4.47 -3.19 2.60
N PHE A 137 -4.12 -2.51 1.52
CA PHE A 137 -2.95 -1.66 1.53
C PHE A 137 -3.07 -0.46 0.59
N VAL A 138 -2.21 0.51 0.83
CA VAL A 138 -2.03 1.70 0.00
C VAL A 138 -0.56 2.09 -0.10
N GLY A 139 -0.19 2.82 -1.15
CA GLY A 139 1.07 3.56 -1.16
C GLY A 139 0.97 4.80 -0.28
N ALA A 140 2.03 5.14 0.43
CA ALA A 140 2.10 6.41 1.16
C ALA A 140 2.07 7.61 0.20
N PRO A 141 1.61 8.78 0.65
CA PRO A 141 1.50 9.97 -0.20
C PRO A 141 2.82 10.33 -0.90
N TRP A 142 3.95 10.29 -0.18
CA TRP A 142 5.26 10.55 -0.76
C TRP A 142 5.63 9.55 -1.85
N THR A 143 5.51 8.26 -1.59
CA THR A 143 5.79 7.23 -2.59
C THR A 143 4.95 7.40 -3.86
N LEU A 144 3.66 7.71 -3.72
CA LEU A 144 2.78 7.94 -4.87
C LEU A 144 3.18 9.20 -5.63
N LEU A 145 3.48 10.29 -4.92
CA LEU A 145 3.98 11.53 -5.51
C LEU A 145 5.23 11.28 -6.36
N VAL A 146 6.20 10.54 -5.81
CA VAL A 146 7.43 10.17 -6.52
C VAL A 146 7.14 9.42 -7.81
N TYR A 147 6.30 8.40 -7.78
CA TYR A 147 5.90 7.67 -9.00
C TYR A 147 5.19 8.56 -10.01
N MET A 148 4.25 9.37 -9.56
CA MET A 148 3.40 10.19 -10.42
C MET A 148 4.20 11.26 -11.16
N ILE A 149 5.13 11.94 -10.49
CA ILE A 149 5.96 12.99 -11.10
C ILE A 149 7.13 12.40 -11.88
N ASN A 150 7.79 11.38 -11.32
CA ASN A 150 8.93 10.74 -11.99
C ASN A 150 8.51 9.85 -13.18
N GLN A 151 7.20 9.52 -13.28
CA GLN A 151 6.58 8.69 -14.31
C GLN A 151 7.13 7.25 -14.38
N GLN A 152 8.02 6.89 -13.48
CA GLN A 152 8.63 5.56 -13.36
C GLN A 152 9.25 5.37 -11.98
N SER A 153 9.67 4.14 -11.66
CA SER A 153 10.47 3.88 -10.47
C SER A 153 11.76 4.70 -10.49
N PRO A 154 12.07 5.49 -9.45
CA PRO A 154 13.36 6.15 -9.34
C PRO A 154 14.44 5.10 -9.14
N LYS A 155 15.43 5.02 -10.02
CA LYS A 155 16.45 3.97 -9.95
C LYS A 155 17.45 4.15 -8.80
N ARG A 156 17.71 5.35 -8.31
CA ARG A 156 18.53 5.70 -7.12
C ARG A 156 18.55 7.21 -6.80
N LYS A 157 18.08 8.07 -7.70
CA LYS A 157 18.02 9.51 -7.48
C LYS A 157 16.70 10.03 -8.00
N LEU A 158 16.05 10.86 -7.20
CA LEU A 158 14.95 11.68 -7.68
C LEU A 158 15.50 12.62 -8.75
N LYS A 159 14.70 12.92 -9.79
CA LYS A 159 14.94 14.09 -10.61
C LYS A 159 14.85 15.28 -9.65
N LEU A 160 16.02 15.80 -9.29
CA LEU A 160 16.18 16.78 -8.23
C LEU A 160 15.27 17.98 -8.45
N ASN A 161 14.72 18.49 -7.36
CA ASN A 161 14.04 19.76 -7.18
C ASN A 161 12.53 19.84 -7.47
N PHE A 162 11.86 18.78 -7.95
CA PHE A 162 10.42 18.88 -8.17
C PHE A 162 9.63 19.13 -6.86
N TYR A 163 10.12 18.63 -5.72
CA TYR A 163 9.46 18.81 -4.42
C TYR A 163 9.76 20.16 -3.76
N LYS A 164 10.62 20.98 -4.37
CA LYS A 164 10.91 22.35 -3.86
C LYS A 164 9.82 23.36 -4.21
N ASP A 165 8.94 23.06 -5.16
CA ASP A 165 7.72 23.84 -5.38
C ASP A 165 6.67 23.44 -4.33
N ASN A 166 6.75 24.11 -3.17
CA ASN A 166 5.92 23.78 -2.02
C ASN A 166 4.42 23.90 -2.30
N LEU A 167 3.96 24.84 -3.12
CA LEU A 167 2.53 25.05 -3.39
C LEU A 167 1.95 23.91 -4.23
N LEU A 168 2.63 23.56 -5.32
CA LEU A 168 2.19 22.49 -6.23
C LEU A 168 2.23 21.12 -5.53
N ILE A 169 3.33 20.84 -4.84
CA ILE A 169 3.52 19.61 -4.09
C ILE A 169 2.47 19.46 -2.99
N ASN A 170 2.21 20.51 -2.23
CA ASN A 170 1.17 20.49 -1.19
C ASN A 170 -0.22 20.23 -1.78
N LYS A 171 -0.55 20.86 -2.93
CA LYS A 171 -1.82 20.60 -3.64
C LYS A 171 -1.97 19.12 -4.04
N ILE A 172 -0.90 18.52 -4.56
CA ILE A 172 -0.89 17.09 -4.93
C ILE A 172 -1.02 16.21 -3.68
N LEU A 173 -0.23 16.46 -2.63
CA LEU A 173 -0.25 15.67 -1.40
C LEU A 173 -1.62 15.72 -0.71
N LEU A 174 -2.26 16.89 -0.63
CA LEU A 174 -3.61 17.02 -0.10
C LEU A 174 -4.65 16.23 -0.91
N THR A 175 -4.52 16.26 -2.25
CA THR A 175 -5.40 15.48 -3.13
C THR A 175 -5.16 13.98 -2.94
N LEU A 176 -3.90 13.54 -2.87
CA LEU A 176 -3.56 12.15 -2.59
C LEU A 176 -4.10 11.71 -1.23
N GLU A 177 -3.94 12.52 -0.19
CA GLU A 177 -4.47 12.22 1.14
C GLU A 177 -6.00 12.02 1.12
N LYS A 178 -6.73 12.91 0.43
CA LYS A 178 -8.18 12.78 0.26
C LYS A 178 -8.55 11.43 -0.37
N PHE A 179 -7.97 11.10 -1.52
CA PHE A 179 -8.34 9.88 -2.25
C PHE A 179 -7.78 8.61 -1.61
N LEU A 180 -6.67 8.69 -0.88
CA LEU A 180 -6.17 7.60 -0.04
C LEU A 180 -7.16 7.27 1.09
N LYS A 181 -7.70 8.28 1.78
CA LYS A 181 -8.74 8.08 2.81
C LYS A 181 -9.99 7.41 2.23
N ILE A 182 -10.44 7.83 1.05
CA ILE A 182 -11.56 7.22 0.34
C ILE A 182 -11.25 5.75 -0.01
N HIS A 183 -10.06 5.49 -0.54
CA HIS A 183 -9.62 4.14 -0.92
C HIS A 183 -9.51 3.22 0.30
N ILE A 184 -8.92 3.69 1.39
CA ILE A 184 -8.82 2.97 2.68
C ILE A 184 -10.21 2.64 3.21
N LYS A 185 -11.12 3.62 3.27
CA LYS A 185 -12.50 3.42 3.74
C LYS A 185 -13.22 2.31 2.96
N ASN A 186 -13.10 2.34 1.63
CA ASN A 186 -13.73 1.33 0.78
C ASN A 186 -13.09 -0.06 0.94
N GLN A 187 -11.78 -0.16 1.14
CA GLN A 187 -11.12 -1.44 1.45
C GLN A 187 -11.65 -2.01 2.76
N ILE A 188 -11.74 -1.20 3.82
CA ILE A 188 -12.25 -1.61 5.14
C ILE A 188 -13.73 -2.04 5.04
N HIS A 189 -14.55 -1.25 4.36
CA HIS A 189 -15.98 -1.55 4.17
C HIS A 189 -16.19 -2.89 3.43
N ASN A 190 -15.27 -3.28 2.58
CA ASN A 190 -15.31 -4.53 1.86
C ASN A 190 -14.58 -5.71 2.56
N GLY A 191 -14.12 -5.52 3.81
CA GLY A 191 -13.66 -6.60 4.65
C GLY A 191 -12.15 -6.63 4.93
N ALA A 192 -11.39 -5.62 4.51
CA ALA A 192 -10.03 -5.45 5.01
C ALA A 192 -10.11 -5.09 6.51
N ASN A 193 -9.42 -5.85 7.34
CA ASN A 193 -9.43 -5.65 8.79
C ASN A 193 -8.07 -5.28 9.38
N ILE A 194 -7.08 -5.09 8.51
CA ILE A 194 -5.77 -4.46 8.75
C ILE A 194 -5.46 -3.62 7.51
N ILE A 195 -4.85 -2.46 7.68
CA ILE A 195 -4.34 -1.64 6.57
C ILE A 195 -2.81 -1.57 6.66
N GLN A 196 -2.13 -1.75 5.52
CA GLN A 196 -0.70 -1.53 5.40
C GLN A 196 -0.42 -0.33 4.50
N ILE A 197 0.46 0.58 4.96
CA ILE A 197 0.89 1.76 4.22
C ILE A 197 2.33 1.54 3.77
N PHE A 198 2.55 1.51 2.45
CA PHE A 198 3.86 1.30 1.86
C PHE A 198 4.51 2.62 1.46
N ASP A 199 5.58 3.02 2.15
CA ASP A 199 6.41 4.13 1.72
C ASP A 199 7.75 3.65 1.17
N SER A 200 7.69 3.10 -0.05
CA SER A 200 8.82 2.44 -0.71
C SER A 200 9.97 3.39 -1.08
N TRP A 201 9.73 4.70 -1.05
CA TRP A 201 10.69 5.73 -1.45
C TRP A 201 10.98 6.74 -0.33
N ALA A 202 10.63 6.44 0.92
CA ALA A 202 10.90 7.29 2.07
C ALA A 202 12.40 7.62 2.19
N GLY A 203 13.26 6.61 2.05
CA GLY A 203 14.71 6.77 2.16
C GLY A 203 15.40 7.54 1.02
N LEU A 204 14.65 8.01 0.01
CA LEU A 204 15.18 8.91 -1.01
C LEU A 204 15.29 10.36 -0.56
N LEU A 205 14.63 10.71 0.55
CA LEU A 205 14.69 12.05 1.14
C LEU A 205 15.84 12.18 2.13
N ASP A 206 16.35 13.40 2.21
CA ASP A 206 17.21 13.80 3.32
C ASP A 206 16.43 13.77 4.62
N GLU A 207 17.09 13.46 5.75
CA GLU A 207 16.44 13.34 7.06
C GLU A 207 15.65 14.60 7.46
N LYS A 208 16.13 15.79 7.10
CA LYS A 208 15.46 17.07 7.37
C LYS A 208 14.11 17.22 6.68
N ASP A 209 13.89 16.51 5.56
CA ASP A 209 12.70 16.61 4.75
C ASP A 209 11.67 15.51 5.11
N LEU A 210 12.11 14.43 5.80
CA LEU A 210 11.25 13.33 6.22
C LEU A 210 10.02 13.78 7.04
N PRO A 211 10.13 14.71 8.03
CA PRO A 211 8.97 15.15 8.81
C PRO A 211 7.83 15.70 7.96
N ASN A 212 8.16 16.50 6.94
CA ASN A 212 7.16 17.19 6.13
C ASN A 212 6.55 16.33 5.02
N TYR A 213 7.37 15.48 4.38
CA TYR A 213 6.92 14.73 3.19
C TYR A 213 6.57 13.27 3.46
N VAL A 214 7.11 12.68 4.53
CA VAL A 214 6.87 11.27 4.91
C VAL A 214 6.08 11.18 6.19
N TYR A 215 6.56 11.79 7.31
CA TYR A 215 5.99 11.55 8.63
C TYR A 215 4.59 12.17 8.76
N LEU A 216 4.45 13.46 8.50
CA LEU A 216 3.16 14.16 8.65
C LEU A 216 2.06 13.60 7.72
N PRO A 217 2.29 13.40 6.41
CA PRO A 217 1.29 12.77 5.55
C PRO A 217 0.92 11.34 5.97
N THR A 218 1.89 10.57 6.46
CA THR A 218 1.62 9.20 6.95
C THR A 218 0.85 9.23 8.27
N LEU A 219 1.19 10.14 9.20
CA LEU A 219 0.45 10.35 10.45
C LEU A 219 -1.03 10.65 10.17
N ASN A 220 -1.33 11.51 9.19
CA ASN A 220 -2.71 11.83 8.83
C ASN A 220 -3.50 10.59 8.39
N LEU A 221 -2.87 9.69 7.64
CA LEU A 221 -3.47 8.42 7.24
C LEU A 221 -3.60 7.45 8.41
N VAL A 222 -2.58 7.35 9.26
CA VAL A 222 -2.59 6.50 10.46
C VAL A 222 -3.73 6.92 11.39
N ASN A 223 -3.85 8.21 11.67
CA ASN A 223 -4.94 8.74 12.50
C ASN A 223 -6.31 8.43 11.89
N TYR A 224 -6.44 8.56 10.57
CA TYR A 224 -7.68 8.21 9.87
C TYR A 224 -8.02 6.71 9.99
N VAL A 225 -7.05 5.82 9.76
CA VAL A 225 -7.28 4.36 9.90
C VAL A 225 -7.66 4.01 11.34
N LYS A 226 -6.97 4.59 12.33
CA LYS A 226 -7.26 4.37 13.75
C LYS A 226 -8.64 4.89 14.15
N SER A 227 -9.10 6.01 13.58
CA SER A 227 -10.47 6.50 13.81
C SER A 227 -11.54 5.50 13.35
N LEU A 228 -11.24 4.66 12.38
CA LEU A 228 -12.08 3.56 11.92
C LEU A 228 -11.90 2.28 12.75
N LYS A 229 -11.14 2.32 13.85
CA LYS A 229 -10.86 1.19 14.76
C LYS A 229 -10.18 -0.01 14.08
N ILE A 230 -9.38 0.25 13.06
CA ILE A 230 -8.63 -0.73 12.29
C ILE A 230 -7.13 -0.55 12.57
N PRO A 231 -6.37 -1.65 12.85
CA PRO A 231 -4.93 -1.56 13.02
C PRO A 231 -4.23 -1.18 11.71
N VAL A 232 -3.12 -0.44 11.85
CA VAL A 232 -2.32 0.03 10.73
C VAL A 232 -0.86 -0.37 10.87
N ILE A 233 -0.31 -0.92 9.79
CA ILE A 233 1.10 -1.28 9.66
C ILE A 233 1.73 -0.27 8.70
N CYS A 234 2.88 0.32 9.04
CA CYS A 234 3.63 1.19 8.15
C CYS A 234 4.93 0.52 7.68
N PHE A 235 5.35 0.79 6.45
CA PHE A 235 6.65 0.39 5.93
C PHE A 235 7.38 1.61 5.35
N PRO A 236 8.07 2.39 6.20
CA PRO A 236 8.93 3.49 5.75
C PRO A 236 10.29 2.92 5.31
N ARG A 237 10.36 2.50 4.06
CA ARG A 237 11.52 1.80 3.53
C ARG A 237 12.77 2.69 3.48
N GLU A 238 13.91 2.12 3.91
CA GLU A 238 15.24 2.74 3.83
C GLU A 238 15.41 4.04 4.65
N ILE A 239 14.54 4.31 5.64
CA ILE A 239 14.80 5.36 6.63
C ILE A 239 15.86 4.90 7.62
N LYS A 240 16.64 5.82 8.17
CA LYS A 240 17.71 5.48 9.13
C LYS A 240 17.20 5.36 10.56
N ASN A 241 16.20 6.16 10.93
CA ASN A 241 15.71 6.24 12.30
C ASN A 241 14.24 5.80 12.41
N TYR A 242 14.05 4.50 12.66
CA TYR A 242 12.72 3.92 12.86
C TYR A 242 12.06 4.39 14.15
N LYS A 243 12.85 4.67 15.20
CA LYS A 243 12.34 5.16 16.49
C LYS A 243 11.64 6.50 16.31
N ASN A 244 12.32 7.49 15.71
CA ASN A 244 11.72 8.79 15.43
C ASN A 244 10.45 8.68 14.58
N PHE A 245 10.45 7.78 13.59
CA PHE A 245 9.25 7.52 12.80
C PHE A 245 8.11 6.98 13.66
N CYS A 246 8.38 5.97 14.50
CA CYS A 246 7.37 5.36 15.35
C CYS A 246 6.83 6.33 16.41
N GLU A 247 7.68 7.15 17.01
CA GLU A 247 7.28 8.17 17.99
C GLU A 247 6.42 9.26 17.36
N PHE A 248 6.72 9.67 16.14
CA PHE A 248 5.97 10.71 15.43
C PHE A 248 4.66 10.16 14.83
N VAL A 249 4.74 9.09 14.06
CA VAL A 249 3.62 8.55 13.27
C VAL A 249 2.69 7.66 14.09
N LYS A 250 3.22 6.98 15.10
CA LYS A 250 2.50 6.11 16.04
C LYS A 250 1.66 5.02 15.36
N PRO A 251 2.22 4.23 14.41
CA PRO A 251 1.50 3.10 13.85
C PRO A 251 1.28 2.00 14.90
N ASP A 252 0.43 1.01 14.61
CA ASP A 252 0.26 -0.16 15.49
C ASP A 252 1.39 -1.18 15.29
N ALA A 253 2.01 -1.19 14.11
CA ALA A 253 3.24 -1.92 13.82
C ALA A 253 4.02 -1.25 12.70
N VAL A 254 5.31 -1.56 12.63
CA VAL A 254 6.21 -1.14 11.57
C VAL A 254 6.87 -2.35 10.92
N SER A 255 6.90 -2.37 9.58
CA SER A 255 7.74 -3.30 8.83
C SER A 255 9.12 -2.67 8.66
N ILE A 256 10.16 -3.47 8.81
CA ILE A 256 11.56 -3.03 8.71
C ILE A 256 12.24 -3.61 7.48
N ASP A 257 13.29 -2.96 7.01
CA ASP A 257 14.10 -3.46 5.91
C ASP A 257 14.90 -4.70 6.31
N TYR A 258 15.21 -5.55 5.32
CA TYR A 258 15.94 -6.81 5.53
C TYR A 258 17.39 -6.62 6.03
N ASN A 259 17.95 -5.43 5.85
CA ASN A 259 19.30 -5.06 6.29
C ASN A 259 19.34 -4.41 7.68
N ILE A 260 18.20 -4.27 8.34
CA ILE A 260 18.10 -3.72 9.69
C ILE A 260 18.23 -4.84 10.71
N ASP A 261 19.06 -4.65 11.73
CA ASP A 261 19.09 -5.56 12.86
C ASP A 261 17.84 -5.39 13.73
N ALA A 262 16.94 -6.37 13.62
CA ALA A 262 15.69 -6.37 14.37
C ALA A 262 15.90 -6.30 15.91
N LYS A 263 17.05 -6.78 16.42
CA LYS A 263 17.36 -6.72 17.86
C LYS A 263 17.59 -5.31 18.36
N LEU A 264 18.08 -4.41 17.50
CA LEU A 264 18.26 -2.99 17.84
C LEU A 264 16.91 -2.29 17.99
N ILE A 265 15.94 -2.62 17.12
CA ILE A 265 14.61 -2.00 17.13
C ILE A 265 13.76 -2.50 18.31
N VAL A 266 13.88 -3.77 18.67
CA VAL A 266 13.11 -4.35 19.81
C VAL A 266 13.59 -3.83 21.15
N LYS A 267 14.83 -3.36 21.26
CA LYS A 267 15.40 -2.78 22.51
C LYS A 267 15.04 -1.31 22.73
N GLU A 268 14.59 -0.62 21.69
CA GLU A 268 14.16 0.79 21.71
C GLU A 268 12.63 0.91 21.85
#